data_521c22993b9272fc1a62e22f2ee4b70d
#
_entry.id   521c22993b9272fc1a62e22f2ee4b70d
#
_cell.length_a   1.000
_cell.length_b   1.000
_cell.length_c   1.000
_cell.angle_alpha   90.00
_cell.angle_beta   90.00
_cell.angle_gamma   90.00
#
_symmetry.space_group_name_H-M   'P 1'
#
loop_
_entity.id
_entity.type
_entity.pdbx_description
1 polymer ?
#
loop_
_entity_poly.entity_id
_entity_poly.type
_entity_poly.pdbx_seq_one_letter_code
_entity_poly.pdbx_strand_id
1 'polypeptide(L)'
;MKNYLQDTRPDLDNVIASDKPEELGLIPAWSYSTLKTYEGCEYRLYISKVKKIQEDYGEAAARGTLIHEQAEAYVKAELGELPDSLKKFSSQFSFLRDQYAESNVELEGEWGFTIDWEPCGWMDRDVWARVKLDVIVHESETSARVIDHKTGRQFGNEIAHSQQGLVYAIATFFRYPKLESLNTEFWYLDHGGTLEKVYTRDQAMMFMPKLQERALNLTTATRFTPNPSQYNCKWCSYGKGEHPVCEWGFK
;
A
#
# COMPACT_ATOMS: atom_id res chain seq x y z
N MET A 1 43.92 -19.51 -3.24
CA MET A 1 42.62 -19.49 -2.57
C MET A 1 41.67 -18.74 -3.46
N LYS A 2 40.78 -19.42 -4.17
CA LYS A 2 39.75 -18.80 -5.02
C LYS A 2 38.52 -18.53 -4.12
N ASN A 3 38.17 -17.26 -3.94
CA ASN A 3 36.96 -16.85 -3.25
C ASN A 3 35.73 -17.26 -4.07
N TYR A 4 35.06 -18.30 -3.64
CA TYR A 4 33.70 -18.60 -4.03
C TYR A 4 32.75 -17.77 -3.15
N LEU A 5 32.57 -16.51 -3.47
CA LEU A 5 31.28 -15.85 -3.19
C LEU A 5 30.37 -16.20 -4.37
N GLN A 6 29.68 -17.32 -4.25
CA GLN A 6 28.53 -17.58 -5.11
C GLN A 6 27.54 -16.45 -4.91
N ASP A 7 27.18 -15.81 -6.00
CA ASP A 7 26.09 -14.85 -6.05
C ASP A 7 24.80 -15.61 -5.67
N THR A 8 24.39 -15.46 -4.41
CA THR A 8 23.20 -16.13 -3.85
C THR A 8 21.94 -15.27 -4.00
N ARG A 9 21.98 -14.26 -4.88
CA ARG A 9 20.78 -13.48 -5.17
C ARG A 9 19.75 -14.41 -5.81
N PRO A 10 18.49 -14.40 -5.30
CA PRO A 10 17.43 -15.17 -5.95
C PRO A 10 17.34 -14.73 -7.41
N ASP A 11 17.29 -15.71 -8.30
CA ASP A 11 17.04 -15.48 -9.71
C ASP A 11 15.61 -14.91 -9.85
N LEU A 12 15.51 -13.60 -9.97
CA LEU A 12 14.22 -12.89 -10.04
C LEU A 12 13.42 -13.32 -11.26
N ASP A 13 14.08 -13.71 -12.35
CA ASP A 13 13.41 -14.20 -13.56
C ASP A 13 12.67 -15.52 -13.29
N ASN A 14 13.23 -16.39 -12.46
CA ASN A 14 12.58 -17.64 -12.04
C ASN A 14 11.46 -17.41 -11.02
N VAL A 15 11.53 -16.38 -10.19
CA VAL A 15 10.50 -16.04 -9.20
C VAL A 15 9.27 -15.42 -9.88
N ILE A 16 9.48 -14.65 -10.94
CA ILE A 16 8.40 -13.91 -11.65
C ILE A 16 7.78 -14.78 -12.76
N ALA A 17 8.54 -15.68 -13.38
CA ALA A 17 8.12 -16.41 -14.60
C ALA A 17 7.21 -17.61 -14.36
N SER A 18 7.00 -18.07 -13.11
CA SER A 18 6.50 -19.44 -12.92
C SER A 18 4.99 -19.63 -13.08
N ASP A 19 4.14 -18.59 -12.91
CA ASP A 19 2.68 -18.80 -12.90
C ASP A 19 1.86 -17.61 -13.43
N LYS A 20 2.14 -17.14 -14.65
CA LYS A 20 1.24 -16.15 -15.28
C LYS A 20 -0.09 -16.83 -15.62
N PRO A 21 -1.24 -16.28 -15.16
CA PRO A 21 -2.53 -16.78 -15.58
C PRO A 21 -2.75 -16.50 -17.08
N GLU A 22 -3.33 -17.46 -17.81
CA GLU A 22 -3.73 -17.23 -19.19
C GLU A 22 -4.77 -16.11 -19.32
N GLU A 23 -5.63 -15.96 -18.31
CA GLU A 23 -6.65 -14.91 -18.25
C GLU A 23 -6.78 -14.35 -16.83
N LEU A 24 -6.97 -13.02 -16.74
CA LEU A 24 -7.33 -12.34 -15.51
C LEU A 24 -8.85 -12.42 -15.28
N GLY A 25 -9.25 -12.41 -14.01
CA GLY A 25 -10.65 -12.46 -13.59
C GLY A 25 -11.36 -11.09 -13.68
N LEU A 26 -12.43 -10.95 -12.90
CA LEU A 26 -13.29 -9.75 -12.94
C LEU A 26 -12.61 -8.49 -12.33
N ILE A 27 -11.55 -8.66 -11.56
CA ILE A 27 -10.77 -7.56 -10.95
C ILE A 27 -9.31 -7.74 -11.38
N PRO A 28 -8.93 -7.26 -12.58
CA PRO A 28 -7.64 -7.56 -13.20
C PRO A 28 -6.45 -6.84 -12.53
N ALA A 29 -6.71 -5.83 -11.71
CA ALA A 29 -5.68 -5.08 -11.01
C ALA A 29 -5.95 -5.01 -9.51
N TRP A 30 -4.87 -5.03 -8.73
CA TRP A 30 -4.95 -5.01 -7.27
C TRP A 30 -4.15 -3.86 -6.66
N SER A 31 -4.44 -3.57 -5.39
CA SER A 31 -3.66 -2.75 -4.48
C SER A 31 -3.66 -3.42 -3.11
N TYR A 32 -2.81 -2.98 -2.18
CA TYR A 32 -2.82 -3.56 -0.83
C TYR A 32 -4.21 -3.47 -0.16
N SER A 33 -4.91 -2.35 -0.31
CA SER A 33 -6.25 -2.18 0.26
C SER A 33 -7.28 -3.13 -0.35
N THR A 34 -7.26 -3.34 -1.68
CA THR A 34 -8.15 -4.29 -2.34
C THR A 34 -7.82 -5.73 -1.98
N LEU A 35 -6.53 -6.08 -1.86
CA LEU A 35 -6.08 -7.39 -1.42
C LEU A 35 -6.55 -7.69 0.00
N LYS A 36 -6.35 -6.75 0.93
CA LYS A 36 -6.83 -6.88 2.31
C LYS A 36 -8.35 -7.04 2.39
N THR A 37 -9.11 -6.31 1.55
CA THR A 37 -10.57 -6.42 1.49
C THR A 37 -10.99 -7.78 0.95
N TYR A 38 -10.34 -8.28 -0.10
CA TYR A 38 -10.57 -9.59 -0.68
C TYR A 38 -10.37 -10.71 0.33
N GLU A 39 -9.24 -10.70 1.03
CA GLU A 39 -8.90 -11.71 2.04
C GLU A 39 -9.82 -11.66 3.27
N GLY A 40 -10.33 -10.47 3.62
CA GLY A 40 -11.32 -10.32 4.67
C GLY A 40 -12.70 -10.84 4.25
N CYS A 41 -13.18 -10.39 3.10
CA CYS A 41 -14.47 -10.82 2.56
C CYS A 41 -14.48 -10.54 1.03
N GLU A 42 -14.36 -11.58 0.23
CA GLU A 42 -14.35 -11.49 -1.23
C GLU A 42 -15.62 -10.79 -1.75
N TYR A 43 -16.79 -11.10 -1.18
CA TYR A 43 -18.06 -10.52 -1.59
C TYR A 43 -18.15 -9.00 -1.34
N ARG A 44 -17.50 -8.48 -0.29
CA ARG A 44 -17.38 -7.03 -0.07
C ARG A 44 -16.62 -6.37 -1.22
N LEU A 45 -15.51 -6.98 -1.65
CA LEU A 45 -14.75 -6.48 -2.79
C LEU A 45 -15.55 -6.56 -4.09
N TYR A 46 -16.30 -7.65 -4.31
CA TYR A 46 -17.18 -7.81 -5.46
C TYR A 46 -18.24 -6.69 -5.55
N ILE A 47 -18.89 -6.35 -4.44
CA ILE A 47 -19.87 -5.26 -4.41
C ILE A 47 -19.22 -3.95 -4.83
N SER A 48 -18.04 -3.63 -4.30
CA SER A 48 -17.38 -2.35 -4.58
C SER A 48 -16.77 -2.30 -5.98
N LYS A 49 -16.10 -3.36 -6.44
CA LYS A 49 -15.29 -3.32 -7.67
C LYS A 49 -16.03 -3.83 -8.90
N VAL A 50 -16.87 -4.84 -8.76
CA VAL A 50 -17.60 -5.45 -9.88
C VAL A 50 -19.00 -4.84 -10.01
N LYS A 51 -19.78 -4.78 -8.93
CA LYS A 51 -21.08 -4.10 -8.92
C LYS A 51 -20.96 -2.56 -8.92
N LYS A 52 -19.76 -2.02 -8.65
CA LYS A 52 -19.45 -0.57 -8.61
C LYS A 52 -20.35 0.21 -7.64
N ILE A 53 -20.79 -0.42 -6.57
CA ILE A 53 -21.53 0.23 -5.50
C ILE A 53 -20.49 0.82 -4.54
N GLN A 54 -20.49 2.14 -4.37
CA GLN A 54 -19.55 2.80 -3.47
C GLN A 54 -19.84 2.42 -2.02
N GLU A 55 -18.78 2.17 -1.27
CA GLU A 55 -18.86 1.99 0.16
C GLU A 55 -18.88 3.36 0.86
N ASP A 56 -19.78 3.51 1.81
CA ASP A 56 -19.78 4.71 2.68
C ASP A 56 -18.72 4.52 3.77
N TYR A 57 -17.63 5.27 3.65
CA TYR A 57 -16.52 5.27 4.61
C TYR A 57 -16.71 6.28 5.76
N GLY A 58 -17.73 7.14 5.69
CA GLY A 58 -18.07 8.10 6.71
C GLY A 58 -17.06 9.24 6.92
N GLU A 59 -17.31 10.04 7.97
CA GLU A 59 -16.53 11.25 8.29
C GLU A 59 -15.05 10.97 8.60
N ALA A 60 -14.74 9.82 9.18
CA ALA A 60 -13.36 9.46 9.52
C ALA A 60 -12.46 9.34 8.28
N ALA A 61 -12.98 8.81 7.18
CA ALA A 61 -12.22 8.71 5.93
C ALA A 61 -12.05 10.09 5.27
N ALA A 62 -13.12 10.92 5.27
CA ALA A 62 -13.03 12.28 4.75
C ALA A 62 -12.01 13.12 5.54
N ARG A 63 -11.99 12.98 6.88
CA ARG A 63 -10.95 13.61 7.72
C ARG A 63 -9.55 13.10 7.36
N GLY A 64 -9.40 11.80 7.13
CA GLY A 64 -8.13 11.21 6.71
C GLY A 64 -7.61 11.86 5.43
N THR A 65 -8.44 11.94 4.40
CA THR A 65 -8.11 12.58 3.12
C THR A 65 -7.66 14.03 3.32
N LEU A 66 -8.41 14.82 4.08
CA LEU A 66 -8.04 16.22 4.36
C LEU A 66 -6.67 16.34 5.03
N ILE A 67 -6.34 15.45 5.97
CA ILE A 67 -5.03 15.49 6.65
C ILE A 67 -3.89 15.14 5.68
N HIS A 68 -4.07 14.17 4.77
CA HIS A 68 -3.09 13.88 3.73
C HIS A 68 -2.89 15.07 2.79
N GLU A 69 -3.96 15.71 2.32
CA GLU A 69 -3.88 16.93 1.52
C GLU A 69 -3.14 18.06 2.25
N GLN A 70 -3.39 18.25 3.55
CA GLN A 70 -2.67 19.22 4.37
C GLN A 70 -1.18 18.87 4.51
N ALA A 71 -0.84 17.60 4.69
CA ALA A 71 0.54 17.14 4.80
C ALA A 71 1.31 17.40 3.50
N GLU A 72 0.72 17.05 2.36
CA GLU A 72 1.28 17.29 1.04
C GLU A 72 1.49 18.80 0.79
N ALA A 73 0.46 19.62 1.00
CA ALA A 73 0.52 21.06 0.79
C ALA A 73 1.56 21.75 1.69
N TYR A 74 1.72 21.28 2.93
CA TYR A 74 2.75 21.81 3.83
C TYR A 74 4.16 21.47 3.34
N VAL A 75 4.41 20.22 2.94
CA VAL A 75 5.72 19.79 2.44
C VAL A 75 6.07 20.51 1.13
N LYS A 76 5.10 20.74 0.25
CA LYS A 76 5.25 21.56 -0.98
C LYS A 76 5.45 23.04 -0.74
N ALA A 77 5.43 23.49 0.51
CA ALA A 77 5.47 24.92 0.89
C ALA A 77 4.27 25.76 0.39
N GLU A 78 3.16 25.13 0.05
CA GLU A 78 1.90 25.79 -0.29
C GLU A 78 1.18 26.33 0.93
N LEU A 79 1.43 25.73 2.11
CA LEU A 79 1.00 26.24 3.42
C LEU A 79 2.19 26.88 4.15
N GLY A 80 1.98 28.10 4.68
CA GLY A 80 2.99 28.83 5.45
C GLY A 80 3.21 28.25 6.84
N GLU A 81 2.11 27.82 7.50
CA GLU A 81 2.13 27.30 8.86
C GLU A 81 1.78 25.80 8.86
N LEU A 82 2.37 25.07 9.83
CA LEU A 82 2.09 23.65 10.01
C LEU A 82 0.67 23.48 10.59
N PRO A 83 -0.22 22.72 9.92
CA PRO A 83 -1.54 22.41 10.43
C PRO A 83 -1.51 21.71 11.79
N ASP A 84 -2.53 21.97 12.63
CA ASP A 84 -2.63 21.40 13.98
C ASP A 84 -2.61 19.85 13.97
N SER A 85 -3.21 19.24 12.96
CA SER A 85 -3.23 17.79 12.76
C SER A 85 -1.85 17.17 12.60
N LEU A 86 -0.83 17.95 12.22
CA LEU A 86 0.53 17.51 11.95
C LEU A 86 1.53 17.85 13.07
N LYS A 87 1.12 18.63 14.07
CA LYS A 87 2.02 19.21 15.09
C LYS A 87 2.81 18.18 15.90
N LYS A 88 2.29 16.95 16.07
CA LYS A 88 3.01 15.89 16.78
C LYS A 88 4.25 15.40 16.04
N PHE A 89 4.36 15.71 14.75
CA PHE A 89 5.49 15.39 13.88
C PHE A 89 6.14 16.67 13.30
N SER A 90 6.11 17.77 14.04
CA SER A 90 6.54 19.08 13.52
C SER A 90 7.97 19.07 13.01
N SER A 91 8.91 18.45 13.70
CA SER A 91 10.31 18.35 13.27
C SER A 91 10.46 17.49 12.00
N GLN A 92 9.71 16.41 11.91
CA GLN A 92 9.73 15.52 10.76
C GLN A 92 9.13 16.20 9.52
N PHE A 93 8.01 16.92 9.67
CA PHE A 93 7.43 17.67 8.55
C PHE A 93 8.30 18.84 8.12
N SER A 94 9.00 19.52 9.05
CA SER A 94 10.01 20.53 8.69
C SER A 94 11.14 19.91 7.87
N PHE A 95 11.67 18.76 8.31
CA PHE A 95 12.68 18.02 7.57
C PHE A 95 12.20 17.62 6.16
N LEU A 96 10.98 17.08 6.03
CA LEU A 96 10.41 16.71 4.72
C LEU A 96 10.31 17.91 3.79
N ARG A 97 9.90 19.08 4.30
CA ARG A 97 9.80 20.32 3.53
C ARG A 97 11.18 20.78 3.03
N ASP A 98 12.21 20.71 3.88
CA ASP A 98 13.58 21.05 3.51
C ASP A 98 14.09 20.08 2.44
N GLN A 99 13.88 18.78 2.61
CA GLN A 99 14.28 17.74 1.65
C GLN A 99 13.51 17.83 0.32
N TYR A 100 12.25 18.26 0.36
CA TYR A 100 11.47 18.50 -0.85
C TYR A 100 12.05 19.68 -1.67
N ALA A 101 12.48 20.75 -1.00
CA ALA A 101 13.14 21.87 -1.64
C ALA A 101 14.49 21.47 -2.30
N GLU A 102 15.17 20.45 -1.76
CA GLU A 102 16.40 19.86 -2.31
C GLU A 102 16.14 18.79 -3.40
N SER A 103 14.88 18.51 -3.73
CA SER A 103 14.45 17.47 -4.68
C SER A 103 14.79 16.04 -4.25
N ASN A 104 14.92 15.80 -2.95
CA ASN A 104 15.15 14.46 -2.38
C ASN A 104 13.84 13.76 -1.99
N VAL A 105 12.68 14.41 -2.15
CA VAL A 105 11.37 13.87 -1.77
C VAL A 105 10.43 13.84 -2.96
N GLU A 106 9.75 12.72 -3.14
CA GLU A 106 8.58 12.59 -4.01
C GLU A 106 7.34 12.41 -3.13
N LEU A 107 6.24 13.09 -3.49
CA LEU A 107 4.96 13.05 -2.76
C LEU A 107 3.88 12.41 -3.62
N GLU A 108 2.90 11.77 -2.96
CA GLU A 108 1.71 11.19 -3.58
C GLU A 108 2.05 10.29 -4.79
N GLY A 109 3.07 9.44 -4.61
CA GLY A 109 3.52 8.54 -5.67
C GLY A 109 2.40 7.57 -6.08
N GLU A 110 1.94 7.67 -7.32
CA GLU A 110 0.97 6.75 -7.93
C GLU A 110 1.71 5.82 -8.90
N TRP A 111 2.05 4.62 -8.43
CA TRP A 111 2.84 3.67 -9.20
C TRP A 111 2.01 2.50 -9.70
N GLY A 112 2.10 2.24 -11.01
CA GLY A 112 1.61 1.04 -11.64
C GLY A 112 2.74 0.03 -11.89
N PHE A 113 2.39 -1.25 -11.85
CA PHE A 113 3.28 -2.35 -12.25
C PHE A 113 2.50 -3.36 -13.04
N THR A 114 3.14 -3.91 -14.08
CA THR A 114 2.63 -5.07 -14.82
C THR A 114 2.68 -6.31 -13.94
N ILE A 115 2.14 -7.43 -14.44
CA ILE A 115 2.20 -8.73 -13.75
C ILE A 115 3.64 -9.23 -13.56
N ASP A 116 4.56 -8.74 -14.36
CA ASP A 116 6.01 -9.00 -14.26
C ASP A 116 6.75 -8.00 -13.37
N TRP A 117 6.01 -7.15 -12.66
CA TRP A 117 6.53 -6.07 -11.83
C TRP A 117 7.34 -5.00 -12.58
N GLU A 118 7.18 -4.92 -13.90
CA GLU A 118 7.73 -3.81 -14.66
C GLU A 118 6.96 -2.52 -14.35
N PRO A 119 7.63 -1.41 -14.02
CA PRO A 119 6.96 -0.14 -13.79
C PRO A 119 6.18 0.31 -15.03
N CYS A 120 4.92 0.68 -14.82
CA CYS A 120 4.03 1.22 -15.84
C CYS A 120 3.20 2.39 -15.27
N GLY A 121 2.41 3.03 -16.10
CA GLY A 121 1.51 4.10 -15.67
C GLY A 121 0.34 3.57 -14.82
N TRP A 122 -0.16 4.44 -13.94
CA TRP A 122 -1.31 4.12 -13.06
C TRP A 122 -2.56 3.68 -13.81
N MET A 123 -2.78 4.21 -15.01
CA MET A 123 -3.95 3.95 -15.85
C MET A 123 -3.62 3.11 -17.09
N ASP A 124 -2.42 2.56 -17.18
CA ASP A 124 -2.02 1.74 -18.32
C ASP A 124 -2.88 0.49 -18.41
N ARG A 125 -3.05 -0.01 -19.63
CA ARG A 125 -3.95 -1.15 -19.92
C ARG A 125 -3.49 -2.44 -19.27
N ASP A 126 -2.18 -2.61 -19.11
CA ASP A 126 -1.51 -3.78 -18.56
C ASP A 126 -1.16 -3.63 -17.07
N VAL A 127 -1.62 -2.54 -16.43
CA VAL A 127 -1.42 -2.37 -14.99
C VAL A 127 -2.09 -3.50 -14.22
N TRP A 128 -1.28 -4.22 -13.45
CA TRP A 128 -1.72 -5.32 -12.59
C TRP A 128 -1.66 -4.97 -11.11
N ALA A 129 -0.60 -4.28 -10.66
CA ALA A 129 -0.47 -3.80 -9.28
C ALA A 129 -0.47 -2.27 -9.24
N ARG A 130 -1.15 -1.70 -8.24
CA ARG A 130 -1.19 -0.27 -7.95
C ARG A 130 -0.72 0.00 -6.54
N VAL A 131 0.30 0.83 -6.41
CA VAL A 131 0.87 1.23 -5.13
C VAL A 131 0.85 2.74 -5.01
N LYS A 132 0.14 3.24 -4.01
CA LYS A 132 0.10 4.66 -3.69
C LYS A 132 0.90 4.90 -2.43
N LEU A 133 1.84 5.83 -2.50
CA LEU A 133 2.71 6.25 -1.40
C LEU A 133 2.42 7.70 -1.05
N ASP A 134 2.44 8.04 0.22
CA ASP A 134 2.33 9.45 0.63
C ASP A 134 3.65 10.18 0.40
N VAL A 135 4.76 9.59 0.86
CA VAL A 135 6.10 10.20 0.77
C VAL A 135 7.16 9.13 0.49
N ILE A 136 8.09 9.43 -0.42
CA ILE A 136 9.38 8.75 -0.49
C ILE A 136 10.51 9.77 -0.38
N VAL A 137 11.49 9.49 0.49
CA VAL A 137 12.72 10.27 0.67
C VAL A 137 13.89 9.48 0.14
N HIS A 138 14.61 10.02 -0.83
CA HIS A 138 15.86 9.44 -1.33
C HIS A 138 17.01 9.89 -0.43
N GLU A 139 17.51 8.99 0.42
CA GLU A 139 18.58 9.30 1.37
C GLU A 139 19.97 9.17 0.75
N SER A 140 20.10 8.28 -0.24
CA SER A 140 21.30 8.09 -1.04
C SER A 140 20.96 7.37 -2.36
N GLU A 141 21.95 7.04 -3.19
CA GLU A 141 21.73 6.23 -4.39
C GLU A 141 21.23 4.80 -4.08
N THR A 142 21.52 4.28 -2.88
CA THR A 142 21.24 2.89 -2.48
C THR A 142 20.26 2.78 -1.32
N SER A 143 19.81 3.89 -0.73
CA SER A 143 18.87 3.89 0.38
C SER A 143 17.77 4.93 0.22
N ALA A 144 16.57 4.55 0.63
CA ALA A 144 15.40 5.43 0.65
C ALA A 144 14.53 5.13 1.88
N ARG A 145 13.59 6.04 2.13
CA ARG A 145 12.58 5.93 3.18
C ARG A 145 11.21 6.18 2.58
N VAL A 146 10.27 5.27 2.82
CA VAL A 146 8.86 5.46 2.50
C VAL A 146 8.10 5.75 3.78
N ILE A 147 7.32 6.82 3.78
CA ILE A 147 6.52 7.26 4.92
C ILE A 147 5.05 7.23 4.50
N ASP A 148 4.23 6.64 5.35
CA ASP A 148 2.78 6.57 5.18
C ASP A 148 2.10 7.21 6.40
N HIS A 149 1.25 8.18 6.15
CA HIS A 149 0.53 8.93 7.18
C HIS A 149 -0.73 8.18 7.61
N LYS A 150 -0.89 7.95 8.90
CA LYS A 150 -2.06 7.29 9.47
C LYS A 150 -2.79 8.20 10.45
N THR A 151 -4.08 8.40 10.21
CA THR A 151 -4.98 9.14 11.09
C THR A 151 -5.76 8.22 12.04
N GLY A 152 -5.53 6.92 11.96
CA GLY A 152 -6.18 5.91 12.78
C GLY A 152 -5.33 5.42 13.94
N ARG A 153 -5.84 4.38 14.63
CA ARG A 153 -5.14 3.75 15.75
C ARG A 153 -3.95 2.92 15.29
N GLN A 154 -2.86 2.96 16.06
CA GLN A 154 -1.74 2.05 15.91
C GLN A 154 -2.12 0.64 16.35
N PHE A 155 -2.57 0.51 17.61
CA PHE A 155 -2.83 -0.79 18.24
C PHE A 155 -3.87 -1.63 17.50
N GLY A 156 -3.48 -2.86 17.18
CA GLY A 156 -4.27 -3.83 16.45
C GLY A 156 -4.14 -3.73 14.92
N ASN A 157 -3.37 -2.78 14.40
CA ASN A 157 -3.11 -2.62 12.97
C ASN A 157 -1.65 -2.91 12.58
N GLU A 158 -0.77 -3.21 13.54
CA GLU A 158 0.68 -3.35 13.33
C GLU A 158 1.00 -4.41 12.26
N ILE A 159 0.31 -5.55 12.31
CA ILE A 159 0.50 -6.63 11.31
C ILE A 159 0.07 -6.14 9.92
N ALA A 160 -1.09 -5.50 9.83
CA ALA A 160 -1.59 -5.00 8.55
C ALA A 160 -0.67 -3.90 7.96
N HIS A 161 -0.20 -2.98 8.79
CA HIS A 161 0.73 -1.93 8.35
C HIS A 161 2.11 -2.51 8.01
N SER A 162 2.61 -3.49 8.77
CA SER A 162 3.85 -4.20 8.40
C SER A 162 3.74 -4.92 7.04
N GLN A 163 2.58 -5.52 6.74
CA GLN A 163 2.33 -6.11 5.41
C GLN A 163 2.24 -5.05 4.32
N GLN A 164 1.63 -3.90 4.60
CA GLN A 164 1.61 -2.76 3.67
C GLN A 164 3.03 -2.24 3.41
N GLY A 165 3.85 -2.11 4.46
CA GLY A 165 5.25 -1.72 4.34
C GLY A 165 6.06 -2.69 3.48
N LEU A 166 5.78 -3.99 3.57
CA LEU A 166 6.42 -4.98 2.69
C LEU A 166 6.02 -4.77 1.22
N VAL A 167 4.75 -4.47 0.93
CA VAL A 167 4.31 -4.13 -0.44
C VAL A 167 5.03 -2.89 -0.95
N TYR A 168 5.17 -1.86 -0.10
CA TYR A 168 5.94 -0.67 -0.42
C TYR A 168 7.40 -1.00 -0.74
N ALA A 169 8.03 -1.85 0.08
CA ALA A 169 9.42 -2.25 -0.13
C ALA A 169 9.60 -2.99 -1.47
N ILE A 170 8.76 -3.97 -1.76
CA ILE A 170 8.82 -4.72 -3.03
C ILE A 170 8.64 -3.74 -4.21
N ALA A 171 7.59 -2.91 -4.21
CA ALA A 171 7.31 -1.96 -5.27
C ALA A 171 8.45 -0.95 -5.47
N THR A 172 9.00 -0.41 -4.37
CA THR A 172 10.11 0.55 -4.42
C THR A 172 11.37 -0.07 -5.01
N PHE A 173 11.69 -1.31 -4.66
CA PHE A 173 12.85 -1.99 -5.22
C PHE A 173 12.71 -2.31 -6.70
N PHE A 174 11.52 -2.57 -7.21
CA PHE A 174 11.29 -2.71 -8.65
C PHE A 174 11.38 -1.36 -9.37
N ARG A 175 10.85 -0.31 -8.77
CA ARG A 175 10.88 1.02 -9.39
C ARG A 175 12.26 1.65 -9.40
N TYR A 176 13.05 1.42 -8.35
CA TYR A 176 14.41 1.94 -8.18
C TYR A 176 15.42 0.80 -8.04
N PRO A 177 15.92 0.25 -9.17
CA PRO A 177 16.75 -0.95 -9.15
C PRO A 177 18.08 -0.80 -8.40
N LYS A 178 18.57 0.42 -8.21
CA LYS A 178 19.82 0.68 -7.47
C LYS A 178 19.65 0.63 -5.95
N LEU A 179 18.43 0.72 -5.43
CA LEU A 179 18.20 0.69 -3.98
C LEU A 179 18.51 -0.71 -3.42
N GLU A 180 19.27 -0.74 -2.34
CA GLU A 180 19.65 -1.94 -1.59
C GLU A 180 18.90 -2.04 -0.26
N SER A 181 18.52 -0.88 0.32
CA SER A 181 17.77 -0.81 1.57
C SER A 181 16.63 0.20 1.51
N LEU A 182 15.54 -0.11 2.20
CA LEU A 182 14.38 0.76 2.36
C LEU A 182 13.90 0.75 3.81
N ASN A 183 13.76 1.92 4.41
CA ASN A 183 13.01 2.08 5.65
C ASN A 183 11.55 2.39 5.33
N THR A 184 10.61 1.66 5.91
CA THR A 184 9.17 1.96 5.83
C THR A 184 8.69 2.46 7.17
N GLU A 185 8.05 3.62 7.18
CA GLU A 185 7.56 4.28 8.38
C GLU A 185 6.06 4.55 8.25
N PHE A 186 5.31 4.23 9.30
CA PHE A 186 3.92 4.61 9.45
C PHE A 186 3.84 5.65 10.57
N TRP A 187 3.49 6.87 10.22
CA TRP A 187 3.36 7.96 11.19
C TRP A 187 1.91 8.09 11.63
N TYR A 188 1.63 7.76 12.89
CA TYR A 188 0.30 7.88 13.47
C TYR A 188 0.05 9.30 13.96
N LEU A 189 -0.41 10.16 13.07
CA LEU A 189 -0.50 11.61 13.24
C LEU A 189 -1.32 12.01 14.46
N ASP A 190 -2.41 11.29 14.77
CA ASP A 190 -3.25 11.54 15.93
C ASP A 190 -2.60 11.17 17.27
N HIS A 191 -1.62 10.27 17.26
CA HIS A 191 -1.05 9.70 18.49
C HIS A 191 0.42 10.06 18.71
N GLY A 192 1.15 10.45 17.66
CA GLY A 192 2.57 10.78 17.73
C GLY A 192 3.49 9.57 17.77
N GLY A 193 2.97 8.36 17.53
CA GLY A 193 3.77 7.13 17.44
C GLY A 193 4.19 6.81 16.01
N THR A 194 5.25 6.00 15.88
CA THR A 194 5.71 5.45 14.59
C THR A 194 5.75 3.93 14.63
N LEU A 195 5.60 3.32 13.47
CA LEU A 195 5.92 1.92 13.23
C LEU A 195 6.92 1.88 12.09
N GLU A 196 8.12 1.38 12.37
CA GLU A 196 9.23 1.40 11.42
C GLU A 196 9.72 -0.01 11.12
N LYS A 197 10.10 -0.24 9.89
CA LYS A 197 10.76 -1.48 9.49
C LYS A 197 11.70 -1.27 8.32
N VAL A 198 12.93 -1.72 8.49
CA VAL A 198 13.94 -1.71 7.43
C VAL A 198 13.89 -3.04 6.68
N TYR A 199 13.94 -2.96 5.36
CA TYR A 199 14.07 -4.09 4.45
C TYR A 199 15.33 -3.94 3.61
N THR A 200 16.11 -4.99 3.48
CA THR A 200 17.03 -5.12 2.35
C THR A 200 16.26 -5.62 1.14
N ARG A 201 16.81 -5.40 -0.07
CA ARG A 201 16.23 -5.95 -1.30
C ARG A 201 16.00 -7.45 -1.19
N ASP A 202 17.00 -8.21 -0.76
CA ASP A 202 16.90 -9.66 -0.66
C ASP A 202 15.80 -10.10 0.32
N GLN A 203 15.70 -9.42 1.47
CA GLN A 203 14.62 -9.70 2.43
C GLN A 203 13.23 -9.45 1.84
N ALA A 204 13.03 -8.34 1.13
CA ALA A 204 11.75 -8.05 0.50
C ALA A 204 11.41 -9.09 -0.58
N MET A 205 12.38 -9.45 -1.41
CA MET A 205 12.20 -10.42 -2.49
C MET A 205 11.91 -11.83 -1.98
N MET A 206 12.38 -12.23 -0.80
CA MET A 206 12.00 -13.51 -0.18
C MET A 206 10.48 -13.64 0.07
N PHE A 207 9.78 -12.53 0.30
CA PHE A 207 8.33 -12.53 0.52
C PHE A 207 7.51 -12.32 -0.75
N MET A 208 8.17 -11.93 -1.84
CA MET A 208 7.51 -11.60 -3.09
C MET A 208 6.68 -12.78 -3.66
N PRO A 209 7.15 -14.06 -3.68
CA PRO A 209 6.36 -15.16 -4.21
C PRO A 209 5.01 -15.33 -3.47
N LYS A 210 5.01 -15.15 -2.15
CA LYS A 210 3.78 -15.24 -1.37
C LYS A 210 2.83 -14.07 -1.63
N LEU A 211 3.35 -12.87 -1.84
CA LEU A 211 2.56 -11.71 -2.24
C LEU A 211 1.97 -11.92 -3.64
N GLN A 212 2.77 -12.41 -4.56
CA GLN A 212 2.35 -12.75 -5.93
C GLN A 212 1.18 -13.74 -5.93
N GLU A 213 1.31 -14.87 -5.22
CA GLU A 213 0.26 -15.87 -5.06
C GLU A 213 -1.05 -15.25 -4.54
N ARG A 214 -0.98 -14.44 -3.47
CA ARG A 214 -2.15 -13.78 -2.89
C ARG A 214 -2.82 -12.82 -3.88
N ALA A 215 -2.02 -12.03 -4.61
CA ALA A 215 -2.52 -11.11 -5.61
C ALA A 215 -3.13 -11.83 -6.83
N LEU A 216 -2.52 -12.94 -7.27
CA LEU A 216 -3.08 -13.80 -8.32
C LEU A 216 -4.42 -14.39 -7.92
N ASN A 217 -4.57 -14.88 -6.68
CA ASN A 217 -5.85 -15.38 -6.18
C ASN A 217 -6.98 -14.33 -6.31
N LEU A 218 -6.67 -13.05 -6.07
CA LEU A 218 -7.61 -11.95 -6.28
C LEU A 218 -7.86 -11.68 -7.77
N THR A 219 -6.78 -11.53 -8.55
CA THR A 219 -6.87 -11.02 -9.92
C THR A 219 -7.33 -12.06 -10.93
N THR A 220 -7.32 -13.35 -10.57
CA THR A 220 -7.91 -14.45 -11.36
C THR A 220 -9.30 -14.87 -10.87
N ALA A 221 -9.80 -14.29 -9.76
CA ALA A 221 -11.07 -14.68 -9.18
C ALA A 221 -12.25 -14.38 -10.12
N THR A 222 -13.08 -15.39 -10.35
CA THR A 222 -14.35 -15.30 -11.09
C THR A 222 -15.57 -15.47 -10.20
N ARG A 223 -15.37 -15.92 -8.95
CA ARG A 223 -16.39 -16.10 -7.93
C ARG A 223 -15.92 -15.45 -6.64
N PHE A 224 -16.86 -14.92 -5.88
CA PHE A 224 -16.59 -14.14 -4.67
C PHE A 224 -17.50 -14.61 -3.55
N THR A 225 -16.92 -15.29 -2.59
CA THR A 225 -17.66 -15.91 -1.47
C THR A 225 -17.84 -14.90 -0.33
N PRO A 226 -19.05 -14.77 0.25
CA PRO A 226 -19.25 -13.99 1.44
C PRO A 226 -18.57 -14.65 2.64
N ASN A 227 -17.96 -13.83 3.52
CA ASN A 227 -17.36 -14.27 4.78
C ASN A 227 -17.97 -13.48 5.95
N PRO A 228 -19.25 -13.74 6.30
CA PRO A 228 -19.95 -13.03 7.35
C PRO A 228 -19.37 -13.38 8.73
N SER A 229 -18.96 -12.37 9.47
CA SER A 229 -18.52 -12.49 10.86
C SER A 229 -18.67 -11.18 11.59
N GLN A 230 -18.67 -11.21 12.91
CA GLN A 230 -18.66 -10.00 13.73
C GLN A 230 -17.50 -9.05 13.36
N TYR A 231 -16.34 -9.60 13.00
CA TYR A 231 -15.16 -8.79 12.65
C TYR A 231 -15.29 -8.17 11.26
N ASN A 232 -15.67 -8.95 10.25
CA ASN A 232 -15.76 -8.49 8.86
C ASN A 232 -16.94 -7.55 8.63
N CYS A 233 -18.08 -7.80 9.31
CA CYS A 233 -19.32 -7.04 9.09
C CYS A 233 -19.42 -5.78 9.95
N LYS A 234 -18.70 -5.71 11.09
CA LYS A 234 -18.76 -4.56 12.01
C LYS A 234 -18.55 -3.20 11.32
N TRP A 235 -17.61 -3.16 10.38
CA TRP A 235 -17.18 -1.93 9.68
C TRP A 235 -17.57 -1.92 8.19
N CYS A 236 -18.36 -2.90 7.75
CA CYS A 236 -18.85 -2.99 6.38
C CYS A 236 -20.19 -2.27 6.27
N SER A 237 -20.26 -1.23 5.44
CA SER A 237 -21.50 -0.46 5.26
C SER A 237 -22.55 -1.22 4.47
N TYR A 238 -22.16 -2.18 3.62
CA TYR A 238 -23.08 -2.91 2.75
C TYR A 238 -24.10 -3.81 3.47
N GLY A 239 -23.81 -4.22 4.70
CA GLY A 239 -24.71 -5.02 5.53
C GLY A 239 -25.59 -4.20 6.48
N LYS A 240 -25.55 -2.86 6.38
CA LYS A 240 -26.24 -1.94 7.30
C LYS A 240 -27.41 -1.23 6.63
N GLY A 241 -28.28 -0.63 7.45
CA GLY A 241 -29.43 0.14 7.00
C GLY A 241 -30.69 -0.71 6.82
N GLU A 242 -31.79 -0.06 6.45
CA GLU A 242 -33.10 -0.69 6.24
C GLU A 242 -33.12 -1.62 5.00
N HIS A 243 -32.34 -1.26 3.98
CA HIS A 243 -32.22 -2.02 2.74
C HIS A 243 -30.75 -2.35 2.45
N PRO A 244 -30.16 -3.34 3.15
CA PRO A 244 -28.76 -3.69 3.00
C PRO A 244 -28.46 -4.27 1.61
N VAL A 245 -27.35 -3.83 1.02
CA VAL A 245 -26.87 -4.36 -0.28
C VAL A 245 -26.38 -5.80 -0.14
N CYS A 246 -25.82 -6.11 1.03
CA CYS A 246 -25.32 -7.45 1.37
C CYS A 246 -26.35 -8.21 2.21
N GLU A 247 -26.91 -9.26 1.62
CA GLU A 247 -27.88 -10.15 2.31
C GLU A 247 -27.23 -11.04 3.37
N TRP A 248 -25.90 -11.25 3.30
CA TRP A 248 -25.12 -12.10 4.19
C TRP A 248 -24.61 -11.37 5.44
N GLY A 249 -24.99 -10.10 5.63
CA GLY A 249 -24.52 -9.30 6.75
C GLY A 249 -24.75 -10.01 8.10
N PHE A 250 -23.72 -10.04 8.95
CA PHE A 250 -23.82 -10.55 10.31
C PHE A 250 -24.69 -9.58 11.13
N LYS A 251 -25.84 -10.08 11.63
CA LYS A 251 -26.80 -9.34 12.44
C LYS A 251 -26.44 -9.38 13.91
#